data_6c89a87308c14edb1aa10d3cbeabb194
#
_entry.id   6c89a87308c14edb1aa10d3cbeabb194
#
_cell.length_a   1.000
_cell.length_b   1.000
_cell.length_c   1.000
_cell.angle_alpha   90.00
_cell.angle_beta   90.00
_cell.angle_gamma   90.00
#
_symmetry.space_group_name_H-M   'P 1'
#
loop_
_entity.id
_entity.type
_entity.pdbx_description
1 polymer ?
#
loop_
_entity_poly.entity_id
_entity_poly.type
_entity_poly.pdbx_seq_one_letter_code
_entity_poly.pdbx_strand_id
1 'polypeptide(L)'
;EQALADSAYHLNRWLEGHKPDPKWEVDPLTSRLPREIRDSDLLDGVGKWTFSIDDVRAMQEATLLRDLSTWVSKQQIDERLRPWLTGQAETLDDVQRENLATAERLFDWTVRNIQLEATPPYPEESVAPSAGGDQSREKKIPAPQLAIPGPGYRFPTWDILQFGFGDALQRSRIFIELARQQGIDVVYLALPGNTVPPRPRPWLTGALIGSELYLFDCELGLPIPGPKGEGIATLSQVLDSPELIAALAVDGQQYRFAHDQLKEIVALLDVTPANLSQRMQRVQANLAGEQRTILTASPSQLAERVEAVRGVSNAVLWSVPFESIWFQTAMKKLLETNRDVAAGYYQAVGIFLTRGPLTRGRQLHLQGKFERQEEGQDGAKGLYMQARVPTAAIDQIGTSEEVQKALGLVRGANEGDFVWQNRLASSHMLALQAKQHSTYWLALSHYEMGSHEAAVTWLQERTIDAFPDGRWKEGARYNLARAYEVLGKYQEAHEIYSADDSPQAYGNHLRAKLLQQWTKP
;
A
#
# COMPACT_ATOMS: atom_id res chain seq x y z
N GLU A 1 15.89 16.80 5.37
CA GLU A 1 17.05 16.35 4.58
C GLU A 1 18.32 16.32 5.42
N GLN A 2 18.64 17.37 6.21
CA GLN A 2 19.88 17.39 7.02
C GLN A 2 19.99 16.17 7.94
N ALA A 3 18.95 15.82 8.70
CA ALA A 3 18.99 14.66 9.60
C ALA A 3 19.23 13.33 8.87
N LEU A 4 18.74 13.18 7.64
CA LEU A 4 19.00 12.00 6.80
C LEU A 4 20.47 11.97 6.33
N ALA A 5 21.00 13.13 5.95
CA ALA A 5 22.41 13.27 5.56
C ALA A 5 23.34 12.96 6.75
N ASP A 6 23.02 13.46 7.94
CA ASP A 6 23.76 13.16 9.17
C ASP A 6 23.72 11.66 9.51
N SER A 7 22.54 11.02 9.34
CA SER A 7 22.40 9.58 9.54
C SER A 7 23.23 8.78 8.53
N ALA A 8 23.22 9.16 7.25
CA ALA A 8 24.05 8.52 6.22
C ALA A 8 25.55 8.70 6.53
N TYR A 9 25.97 9.88 7.01
CA TYR A 9 27.33 10.12 7.45
C TYR A 9 27.74 9.19 8.60
N HIS A 10 26.93 9.04 9.64
CA HIS A 10 27.22 8.14 10.77
C HIS A 10 27.27 6.68 10.35
N LEU A 11 26.39 6.23 9.46
CA LEU A 11 26.43 4.89 8.90
C LEU A 11 27.70 4.65 8.08
N ASN A 12 28.15 5.62 7.31
CA ASN A 12 29.40 5.53 6.56
C ASN A 12 30.62 5.46 7.49
N ARG A 13 30.62 6.26 8.58
CA ARG A 13 31.66 6.17 9.63
C ARG A 13 31.68 4.79 10.29
N TRP A 14 30.52 4.21 10.57
CA TRP A 14 30.43 2.85 11.09
C TRP A 14 30.96 1.84 10.06
N LEU A 15 30.65 2.04 8.77
CA LEU A 15 31.06 1.15 7.70
C LEU A 15 32.60 1.14 7.46
N GLU A 16 33.32 2.21 7.80
CA GLU A 16 34.79 2.27 7.74
C GLU A 16 35.46 1.15 8.55
N GLY A 17 34.82 0.70 9.65
CA GLY A 17 35.28 -0.43 10.47
C GLY A 17 35.01 -1.80 9.86
N HIS A 18 34.39 -1.87 8.69
CA HIS A 18 33.95 -3.10 8.03
C HIS A 18 34.47 -3.15 6.60
N LYS A 19 34.85 -4.35 6.14
CA LYS A 19 35.26 -4.55 4.75
C LYS A 19 34.13 -5.17 3.95
N PRO A 20 33.95 -4.77 2.67
CA PRO A 20 33.03 -5.48 1.78
C PRO A 20 33.50 -6.93 1.59
N ASP A 21 32.58 -7.83 1.39
CA ASP A 21 32.91 -9.20 0.97
C ASP A 21 33.35 -9.16 -0.51
N PRO A 22 34.60 -9.53 -0.81
CA PRO A 22 35.12 -9.49 -2.18
C PRO A 22 34.47 -10.53 -3.11
N LYS A 23 33.73 -11.48 -2.54
CA LYS A 23 32.99 -12.52 -3.31
C LYS A 23 31.51 -12.15 -3.50
N TRP A 24 31.09 -11.04 -2.93
CA TRP A 24 29.70 -10.61 -3.08
C TRP A 24 29.44 -10.16 -4.52
N GLU A 25 28.37 -10.64 -5.08
CA GLU A 25 27.88 -10.25 -6.40
C GLU A 25 26.42 -9.80 -6.31
N VAL A 26 26.03 -8.91 -7.20
CA VAL A 26 24.63 -8.50 -7.35
C VAL A 26 23.80 -9.70 -7.80
N ASP A 27 22.58 -9.83 -7.27
CA ASP A 27 21.69 -10.95 -7.59
C ASP A 27 21.54 -11.13 -9.12
N PRO A 28 21.74 -12.33 -9.66
CA PRO A 28 21.73 -12.61 -11.10
C PRO A 28 20.43 -12.20 -11.82
N LEU A 29 19.29 -12.19 -11.11
CA LEU A 29 18.00 -11.79 -11.68
C LEU A 29 17.98 -10.32 -12.15
N THR A 30 18.90 -9.47 -11.66
CA THR A 30 19.04 -8.10 -12.13
C THR A 30 19.36 -8.03 -13.63
N SER A 31 20.03 -9.06 -14.17
CA SER A 31 20.32 -9.18 -15.60
C SER A 31 19.06 -9.33 -16.48
N ARG A 32 17.93 -9.74 -15.89
CA ARG A 32 16.63 -9.91 -16.57
C ARG A 32 15.76 -8.65 -16.52
N LEU A 33 16.16 -7.62 -15.79
CA LEU A 33 15.45 -6.33 -15.78
C LEU A 33 15.46 -5.69 -17.19
N PRO A 34 14.48 -4.83 -17.52
CA PRO A 34 14.50 -4.03 -18.73
C PRO A 34 15.85 -3.31 -18.92
N ARG A 35 16.29 -3.19 -20.18
CA ARG A 35 17.61 -2.61 -20.49
C ARG A 35 17.77 -1.21 -19.91
N GLU A 36 16.70 -0.40 -19.95
CA GLU A 36 16.68 0.97 -19.46
C GLU A 36 17.01 1.03 -17.95
N ILE A 37 16.58 0.04 -17.17
CA ILE A 37 16.89 -0.08 -15.74
C ILE A 37 18.32 -0.58 -15.56
N ARG A 38 18.72 -1.60 -16.31
CA ARG A 38 20.06 -2.19 -16.19
C ARG A 38 21.18 -1.21 -16.52
N ASP A 39 20.95 -0.37 -17.53
CA ASP A 39 21.91 0.63 -17.99
C ASP A 39 21.79 1.97 -17.22
N SER A 40 21.03 2.00 -16.10
CA SER A 40 20.82 3.19 -15.28
C SER A 40 21.73 3.20 -14.04
N ASP A 41 21.88 4.38 -13.45
CA ASP A 41 22.58 4.62 -12.19
C ASP A 41 21.89 3.97 -10.95
N LEU A 42 20.64 3.50 -11.10
CA LEU A 42 19.93 2.78 -10.04
C LEU A 42 20.65 1.49 -9.63
N LEU A 43 21.14 0.72 -10.59
CA LEU A 43 21.90 -0.51 -10.33
C LEU A 43 23.35 -0.24 -9.99
N ASP A 44 23.97 0.82 -10.51
CA ASP A 44 25.31 1.24 -10.10
C ASP A 44 25.42 1.50 -8.60
N GLY A 45 24.34 2.01 -7.99
CA GLY A 45 24.22 2.24 -6.56
C GLY A 45 24.27 0.98 -5.71
N VAL A 46 23.82 -0.18 -6.25
CA VAL A 46 23.70 -1.44 -5.50
C VAL A 46 25.09 -1.96 -5.05
N GLY A 47 26.07 -1.90 -5.93
CA GLY A 47 27.44 -2.37 -5.63
C GLY A 47 28.30 -1.43 -4.78
N LYS A 48 27.87 -0.18 -4.54
CA LYS A 48 28.64 0.80 -3.77
C LYS A 48 28.71 0.43 -2.29
N TRP A 49 29.88 0.58 -1.69
CA TRP A 49 30.13 0.38 -0.26
C TRP A 49 30.05 1.71 0.50
N THR A 50 28.96 2.45 0.26
CA THR A 50 28.66 3.73 0.91
C THR A 50 27.16 3.91 1.00
N PHE A 51 26.66 4.39 2.15
CA PHE A 51 25.25 4.73 2.34
C PHE A 51 24.90 6.08 1.74
N SER A 52 23.75 6.14 1.10
CA SER A 52 23.10 7.35 0.61
C SER A 52 21.94 7.77 1.52
N ILE A 53 21.37 8.95 1.27
CA ILE A 53 20.13 9.40 1.92
C ILE A 53 18.97 8.43 1.61
N ASP A 54 18.93 7.86 0.41
CA ASP A 54 17.88 6.94 0.01
C ASP A 54 17.98 5.59 0.73
N ASP A 55 19.17 5.13 1.07
CA ASP A 55 19.34 3.97 1.96
C ASP A 55 18.78 4.24 3.37
N VAL A 56 19.00 5.44 3.91
CA VAL A 56 18.43 5.83 5.21
C VAL A 56 16.90 5.87 5.15
N ARG A 57 16.32 6.40 4.07
CA ARG A 57 14.86 6.37 3.84
C ARG A 57 14.34 4.95 3.76
N ALA A 58 15.01 4.07 3.03
CA ALA A 58 14.65 2.65 2.93
C ALA A 58 14.69 1.95 4.30
N MET A 59 15.68 2.26 5.15
CA MET A 59 15.75 1.74 6.53
C MET A 59 14.62 2.28 7.41
N GLN A 60 14.26 3.56 7.28
CA GLN A 60 13.13 4.14 8.01
C GLN A 60 11.81 3.49 7.60
N GLU A 61 11.61 3.30 6.30
CA GLU A 61 10.43 2.62 5.75
C GLU A 61 10.34 1.17 6.23
N ALA A 62 11.43 0.41 6.13
CA ALA A 62 11.49 -0.97 6.63
C ALA A 62 11.22 -1.06 8.14
N THR A 63 11.70 -0.09 8.93
CA THR A 63 11.42 -0.02 10.37
C THR A 63 9.93 0.22 10.65
N LEU A 64 9.29 1.13 9.91
CA LEU A 64 7.86 1.37 10.03
C LEU A 64 7.04 0.13 9.64
N LEU A 65 7.41 -0.52 8.53
CA LEU A 65 6.77 -1.76 8.07
C LEU A 65 6.93 -2.89 9.08
N ARG A 66 8.10 -3.03 9.72
CA ARG A 66 8.33 -3.98 10.81
C ARG A 66 7.40 -3.70 12.00
N ASP A 67 7.37 -2.46 12.48
CA ASP A 67 6.53 -2.07 13.62
C ASP A 67 5.06 -2.35 13.31
N LEU A 68 4.61 -1.94 12.12
CA LEU A 68 3.26 -2.16 11.63
C LEU A 68 2.92 -3.64 11.53
N SER A 69 3.72 -4.44 10.83
CA SER A 69 3.46 -5.86 10.66
C SER A 69 3.50 -6.64 11.98
N THR A 70 4.32 -6.20 12.95
CA THR A 70 4.45 -6.84 14.26
C THR A 70 3.17 -6.74 15.10
N TRP A 71 2.48 -5.60 15.12
CA TRP A 71 1.24 -5.51 15.87
C TRP A 71 0.04 -6.05 15.10
N VAL A 72 0.03 -5.90 13.75
CA VAL A 72 -1.02 -6.47 12.90
C VAL A 72 -1.02 -8.00 12.97
N SER A 73 0.14 -8.63 12.95
CA SER A 73 0.24 -10.11 13.07
C SER A 73 -0.36 -10.67 14.37
N LYS A 74 -0.56 -9.83 15.39
CA LYS A 74 -1.17 -10.20 16.68
C LYS A 74 -2.67 -9.95 16.74
N GLN A 75 -3.27 -9.35 15.69
CA GLN A 75 -4.72 -9.12 15.63
C GLN A 75 -5.48 -10.45 15.51
N GLN A 76 -6.77 -10.38 15.83
CA GLN A 76 -7.63 -11.54 15.65
C GLN A 76 -7.84 -11.81 14.15
N ILE A 77 -7.79 -13.09 13.79
CA ILE A 77 -8.15 -13.53 12.44
C ILE A 77 -9.68 -13.52 12.30
N ASP A 78 -10.16 -13.38 11.07
CA ASP A 78 -11.59 -13.58 10.77
C ASP A 78 -12.04 -14.95 11.29
N GLU A 79 -13.03 -14.97 12.19
CA GLU A 79 -13.48 -16.20 12.86
C GLU A 79 -14.03 -17.24 11.88
N ARG A 80 -14.48 -16.82 10.71
CA ARG A 80 -14.95 -17.72 9.65
C ARG A 80 -13.80 -18.52 9.02
N LEU A 81 -12.59 -17.98 9.00
CA LEU A 81 -11.40 -18.68 8.50
C LEU A 81 -10.79 -19.65 9.53
N ARG A 82 -11.08 -19.47 10.81
CA ARG A 82 -10.48 -20.28 11.88
C ARG A 82 -10.76 -21.78 11.75
N PRO A 83 -12.02 -22.24 11.50
CA PRO A 83 -12.31 -23.65 11.29
C PRO A 83 -11.57 -24.23 10.09
N TRP A 84 -11.52 -23.48 8.99
CA TRP A 84 -10.81 -23.90 7.79
C TRP A 84 -9.30 -24.02 8.03
N LEU A 85 -8.67 -23.04 8.69
CA LEU A 85 -7.25 -23.11 9.05
C LEU A 85 -6.94 -24.32 9.94
N THR A 86 -7.83 -24.61 10.90
CA THR A 86 -7.69 -25.80 11.77
C THR A 86 -7.74 -27.09 10.94
N GLY A 87 -8.64 -27.14 9.92
CA GLY A 87 -8.75 -28.26 9.00
C GLY A 87 -7.51 -28.47 8.09
N GLN A 88 -6.61 -27.48 7.99
CA GLN A 88 -5.35 -27.62 7.23
C GLN A 88 -4.24 -28.36 8.01
N ALA A 89 -4.51 -28.86 9.22
CA ALA A 89 -3.50 -29.48 10.09
C ALA A 89 -2.83 -30.74 9.49
N GLU A 90 -3.48 -31.40 8.52
CA GLU A 90 -2.90 -32.56 7.82
C GLU A 90 -1.93 -32.16 6.69
N THR A 91 -2.07 -30.96 6.13
CA THR A 91 -1.30 -30.50 4.97
C THR A 91 -0.28 -29.42 5.30
N LEU A 92 -0.51 -28.64 6.36
CA LEU A 92 0.34 -27.56 6.83
C LEU A 92 0.79 -27.85 8.27
N ASP A 93 2.06 -27.65 8.55
CA ASP A 93 2.56 -27.63 9.92
C ASP A 93 2.09 -26.37 10.70
N ASP A 94 2.38 -26.31 12.01
CA ASP A 94 1.95 -25.21 12.86
C ASP A 94 2.51 -23.85 12.43
N VAL A 95 3.76 -23.83 11.96
CA VAL A 95 4.43 -22.60 11.49
C VAL A 95 3.80 -22.14 10.19
N GLN A 96 3.54 -23.03 9.27
CA GLN A 96 2.89 -22.73 7.99
C GLN A 96 1.45 -22.22 8.19
N ARG A 97 0.68 -22.82 9.09
CA ARG A 97 -0.66 -22.33 9.44
C ARG A 97 -0.63 -20.92 10.05
N GLU A 98 0.31 -20.67 10.97
CA GLU A 98 0.44 -19.32 11.56
C GLU A 98 0.93 -18.30 10.52
N ASN A 99 1.82 -18.69 9.61
CA ASN A 99 2.24 -17.82 8.50
C ASN A 99 1.06 -17.49 7.58
N LEU A 100 0.20 -18.46 7.26
CA LEU A 100 -1.00 -18.21 6.45
C LEU A 100 -1.99 -17.29 7.18
N ALA A 101 -2.22 -17.51 8.47
CA ALA A 101 -3.04 -16.66 9.30
C ALA A 101 -2.47 -15.24 9.40
N THR A 102 -1.16 -15.11 9.49
CA THR A 102 -0.47 -13.82 9.52
C THR A 102 -0.59 -13.11 8.17
N ALA A 103 -0.41 -13.82 7.06
CA ALA A 103 -0.61 -13.26 5.72
C ALA A 103 -2.04 -12.70 5.55
N GLU A 104 -3.05 -13.43 6.03
CA GLU A 104 -4.46 -12.98 5.99
C GLU A 104 -4.66 -11.70 6.82
N ARG A 105 -4.16 -11.63 8.05
CA ARG A 105 -4.26 -10.41 8.90
C ARG A 105 -3.60 -9.21 8.24
N LEU A 106 -2.41 -9.39 7.64
CA LEU A 106 -1.68 -8.32 6.95
C LEU A 106 -2.42 -7.87 5.69
N PHE A 107 -3.00 -8.80 4.95
CA PHE A 107 -3.83 -8.50 3.79
C PHE A 107 -5.10 -7.73 4.20
N ASP A 108 -5.84 -8.23 5.20
CA ASP A 108 -7.07 -7.58 5.69
C ASP A 108 -6.78 -6.17 6.18
N TRP A 109 -5.70 -5.99 6.96
CA TRP A 109 -5.27 -4.66 7.40
C TRP A 109 -4.98 -3.75 6.20
N THR A 110 -4.26 -4.26 5.20
CA THR A 110 -3.92 -3.49 3.99
C THR A 110 -5.16 -3.00 3.27
N VAL A 111 -6.14 -3.87 3.08
CA VAL A 111 -7.40 -3.53 2.39
C VAL A 111 -8.21 -2.49 3.18
N ARG A 112 -8.30 -2.62 4.50
CA ARG A 112 -9.04 -1.70 5.36
C ARG A 112 -8.38 -0.34 5.52
N ASN A 113 -7.05 -0.29 5.57
CA ASN A 113 -6.32 0.93 5.89
C ASN A 113 -5.84 1.73 4.67
N ILE A 114 -5.78 1.10 3.49
CA ILE A 114 -5.41 1.76 2.24
C ILE A 114 -6.65 1.78 1.33
N GLN A 115 -7.34 2.92 1.28
CA GLN A 115 -8.49 3.09 0.38
C GLN A 115 -8.05 2.88 -1.06
N LEU A 116 -8.81 2.05 -1.82
CA LEU A 116 -8.52 1.79 -3.22
C LEU A 116 -8.84 3.03 -4.06
N GLU A 117 -7.88 3.46 -4.84
CA GLU A 117 -8.09 4.40 -5.94
C GLU A 117 -8.07 3.65 -7.28
N ALA A 118 -8.82 4.15 -8.25
CA ALA A 118 -8.78 3.58 -9.59
C ALA A 118 -7.34 3.57 -10.12
N THR A 119 -6.91 2.42 -10.62
CA THR A 119 -5.62 2.28 -11.27
C THR A 119 -5.66 3.08 -12.58
N PRO A 120 -4.82 4.12 -12.74
CA PRO A 120 -4.75 4.81 -14.03
C PRO A 120 -4.35 3.79 -15.10
N PRO A 121 -4.97 3.80 -16.29
CA PRO A 121 -4.53 2.93 -17.36
C PRO A 121 -3.06 3.23 -17.67
N TYR A 122 -2.28 2.20 -18.01
CA TYR A 122 -1.04 2.45 -18.72
C TYR A 122 -1.39 3.36 -19.91
N PRO A 123 -0.60 4.42 -20.18
CA PRO A 123 -0.82 5.19 -21.39
C PRO A 123 -0.83 4.16 -22.53
N GLU A 124 -2.03 3.88 -23.05
CA GLU A 124 -2.13 3.11 -24.27
C GLU A 124 -1.24 3.82 -25.25
N GLU A 125 -0.25 3.10 -25.78
CA GLU A 125 0.41 3.59 -26.98
C GLU A 125 -0.71 3.86 -27.95
N SER A 126 -1.05 5.12 -28.16
CA SER A 126 -1.90 5.53 -29.27
C SER A 126 -1.11 5.23 -30.53
N VAL A 127 -1.12 3.98 -30.93
CA VAL A 127 -0.69 3.50 -32.24
C VAL A 127 -1.81 3.84 -33.21
N ALA A 128 -2.05 5.12 -33.40
CA ALA A 128 -2.55 5.53 -34.69
C ALA A 128 -1.37 5.31 -35.66
N PRO A 129 -1.47 4.41 -36.65
CA PRO A 129 -0.50 4.37 -37.70
C PRO A 129 -0.57 5.71 -38.42
N SER A 130 0.38 6.60 -38.16
CA SER A 130 0.58 7.75 -39.01
C SER A 130 0.98 7.17 -40.37
N ALA A 131 0.08 7.20 -41.32
CA ALA A 131 0.38 6.92 -42.72
C ALA A 131 1.54 7.83 -43.15
N GLY A 132 2.74 7.25 -43.34
CA GLY A 132 3.89 7.93 -43.90
C GLY A 132 4.88 8.50 -42.86
N GLY A 133 5.54 7.69 -42.10
CA GLY A 133 6.61 8.13 -41.17
C GLY A 133 7.61 7.02 -40.91
N ASP A 134 8.85 7.37 -41.09
CA ASP A 134 10.08 6.68 -40.83
C ASP A 134 9.99 5.53 -39.81
N GLN A 135 10.16 4.29 -40.24
CA GLN A 135 10.14 3.07 -39.44
C GLN A 135 11.36 2.92 -38.51
N SER A 136 12.27 3.89 -38.46
CA SER A 136 13.52 3.84 -37.70
C SER A 136 13.42 4.44 -36.28
N ARG A 137 12.28 5.01 -35.87
CA ARG A 137 12.07 5.39 -34.48
C ARG A 137 11.62 4.16 -33.68
N GLU A 138 12.58 3.45 -33.08
CA GLU A 138 12.32 2.60 -31.93
C GLU A 138 11.34 3.34 -31.01
N LYS A 139 10.11 2.84 -30.92
CA LYS A 139 9.15 3.34 -29.94
C LYS A 139 9.75 3.08 -28.57
N LYS A 140 10.43 4.07 -28.04
CA LYS A 140 10.82 4.05 -26.63
C LYS A 140 9.52 3.87 -25.86
N ILE A 141 9.41 2.76 -25.14
CA ILE A 141 8.39 2.64 -24.07
C ILE A 141 8.59 3.89 -23.24
N PRO A 142 7.62 4.78 -23.12
CA PRO A 142 7.82 5.93 -22.29
C PRO A 142 8.13 5.38 -20.89
N ALA A 143 9.31 5.69 -20.36
CA ALA A 143 9.49 5.75 -18.93
C ALA A 143 8.24 6.42 -18.35
N PRO A 144 7.79 6.11 -17.13
CA PRO A 144 6.56 6.69 -16.59
C PRO A 144 6.52 8.16 -16.97
N GLN A 145 5.57 8.51 -17.85
CA GLN A 145 5.58 9.83 -18.46
C GLN A 145 5.45 10.82 -17.33
N LEU A 146 6.40 11.73 -17.26
CA LEU A 146 6.38 12.86 -16.35
C LEU A 146 4.97 13.43 -16.26
N ALA A 147 4.43 13.54 -15.04
CA ALA A 147 3.11 14.05 -14.72
C ALA A 147 1.90 13.16 -15.08
N ILE A 148 2.07 12.01 -15.70
CA ILE A 148 0.98 11.06 -15.85
C ILE A 148 1.18 9.97 -14.80
N PRO A 149 0.31 9.90 -13.77
CA PRO A 149 0.39 8.83 -12.79
C PRO A 149 0.21 7.49 -13.50
N GLY A 150 1.26 6.67 -13.49
CA GLY A 150 1.17 5.31 -13.98
C GLY A 150 0.76 4.34 -12.85
N PRO A 151 0.33 3.13 -13.21
CA PRO A 151 -0.01 2.10 -12.23
C PRO A 151 1.17 1.80 -11.30
N GLY A 152 0.96 1.93 -10.00
CA GLY A 152 1.97 1.65 -8.97
C GLY A 152 3.07 2.69 -8.80
N TYR A 153 3.05 3.81 -9.53
CA TYR A 153 4.12 4.82 -9.50
C TYR A 153 3.79 6.06 -8.67
N ARG A 154 2.51 6.32 -8.42
CA ARG A 154 2.03 7.61 -7.92
C ARG A 154 2.70 8.04 -6.62
N PHE A 155 2.83 7.10 -5.68
CA PHE A 155 3.42 7.36 -4.37
C PHE A 155 4.37 6.24 -3.97
N PRO A 156 5.48 6.54 -3.27
CA PRO A 156 6.30 5.53 -2.61
C PRO A 156 5.54 4.89 -1.44
N THR A 157 5.98 3.74 -0.97
CA THR A 157 5.39 2.96 0.12
C THR A 157 5.15 3.79 1.37
N TRP A 158 6.13 4.59 1.78
CA TRP A 158 5.99 5.49 2.92
C TRP A 158 4.80 6.45 2.78
N ASP A 159 4.65 7.08 1.62
CA ASP A 159 3.58 8.04 1.36
C ASP A 159 2.22 7.36 1.32
N ILE A 160 2.10 6.17 0.72
CA ILE A 160 0.85 5.38 0.72
C ILE A 160 0.41 5.09 2.15
N LEU A 161 1.32 4.65 3.01
CA LEU A 161 1.05 4.39 4.42
C LEU A 161 0.60 5.65 5.17
N GLN A 162 1.25 6.80 4.90
CA GLN A 162 0.90 8.08 5.52
C GLN A 162 -0.43 8.62 5.01
N PHE A 163 -0.69 8.51 3.71
CA PHE A 163 -1.89 9.06 3.07
C PHE A 163 -3.11 8.16 3.23
N GLY A 164 -2.91 6.84 3.37
CA GLY A 164 -3.97 5.86 3.54
C GLY A 164 -4.77 5.56 2.25
N PHE A 165 -4.20 5.82 1.08
CA PHE A 165 -4.84 5.50 -0.22
C PHE A 165 -3.80 5.18 -1.30
N GLY A 166 -4.21 4.37 -2.28
CA GLY A 166 -3.38 3.98 -3.41
C GLY A 166 -4.13 3.10 -4.41
N ASP A 167 -3.50 2.83 -5.54
CA ASP A 167 -4.04 1.89 -6.53
C ASP A 167 -3.82 0.42 -6.11
N ALA A 168 -4.36 -0.51 -6.88
CA ALA A 168 -4.27 -1.95 -6.59
C ALA A 168 -2.82 -2.46 -6.54
N LEU A 169 -1.93 -1.93 -7.40
CA LEU A 169 -0.52 -2.31 -7.41
C LEU A 169 0.21 -1.78 -6.18
N GLN A 170 -0.07 -0.55 -5.78
CA GLN A 170 0.47 0.04 -4.56
C GLN A 170 -0.02 -0.69 -3.31
N ARG A 171 -1.31 -1.05 -3.26
CA ARG A 171 -1.90 -1.88 -2.19
C ARG A 171 -1.20 -3.24 -2.11
N SER A 172 -0.95 -3.88 -3.25
CA SER A 172 -0.23 -5.15 -3.33
C SER A 172 1.20 -5.05 -2.82
N ARG A 173 1.92 -3.96 -3.14
CA ARG A 173 3.26 -3.72 -2.61
C ARG A 173 3.27 -3.58 -1.09
N ILE A 174 2.31 -2.84 -0.51
CA ILE A 174 2.17 -2.74 0.96
C ILE A 174 2.02 -4.14 1.57
N PHE A 175 1.14 -4.99 1.02
CA PHE A 175 0.96 -6.34 1.53
C PHE A 175 2.24 -7.18 1.41
N ILE A 176 2.92 -7.16 0.26
CA ILE A 176 4.20 -7.87 0.03
C ILE A 176 5.26 -7.43 1.04
N GLU A 177 5.41 -6.13 1.24
CA GLU A 177 6.44 -5.58 2.12
C GLU A 177 6.14 -5.83 3.61
N LEU A 178 4.87 -5.79 4.03
CA LEU A 178 4.46 -6.18 5.38
C LEU A 178 4.71 -7.66 5.65
N ALA A 179 4.34 -8.54 4.71
CA ALA A 179 4.57 -9.98 4.81
C ALA A 179 6.06 -10.30 4.90
N ARG A 180 6.90 -9.62 4.10
CA ARG A 180 8.35 -9.75 4.16
C ARG A 180 8.90 -9.50 5.56
N GLN A 181 8.42 -8.49 6.29
CA GLN A 181 8.88 -8.21 7.66
C GLN A 181 8.56 -9.35 8.64
N GLN A 182 7.56 -10.19 8.34
CA GLN A 182 7.23 -11.39 9.10
C GLN A 182 7.92 -12.66 8.57
N GLY A 183 8.80 -12.52 7.55
CA GLY A 183 9.47 -13.65 6.92
C GLY A 183 8.57 -14.49 6.01
N ILE A 184 7.44 -13.94 5.58
CA ILE A 184 6.51 -14.59 4.66
C ILE A 184 6.78 -14.06 3.25
N ASP A 185 7.06 -14.97 2.32
CA ASP A 185 7.28 -14.63 0.93
C ASP A 185 5.95 -14.45 0.21
N VAL A 186 5.72 -13.26 -0.28
CA VAL A 186 4.59 -12.92 -1.14
C VAL A 186 5.12 -12.36 -2.46
N VAL A 187 4.57 -12.86 -3.56
CA VAL A 187 4.93 -12.43 -4.91
C VAL A 187 3.72 -11.87 -5.64
N TYR A 188 3.95 -11.01 -6.61
CA TYR A 188 2.88 -10.54 -7.49
C TYR A 188 2.80 -11.46 -8.70
N LEU A 189 1.67 -12.10 -8.93
CA LEU A 189 1.43 -12.97 -10.08
C LEU A 189 0.93 -12.13 -11.25
N ALA A 190 1.42 -12.43 -12.43
CA ALA A 190 1.07 -11.75 -13.66
C ALA A 190 0.92 -12.74 -14.81
N LEU A 191 0.14 -12.36 -15.81
CA LEU A 191 -0.05 -13.09 -17.04
C LEU A 191 0.81 -12.51 -18.15
N PRO A 192 1.18 -13.29 -19.17
CA PRO A 192 1.89 -12.77 -20.33
C PRO A 192 1.18 -11.56 -20.94
N GLY A 193 1.94 -10.52 -21.26
CA GLY A 193 1.42 -9.32 -21.89
C GLY A 193 1.45 -9.43 -23.42
N ASN A 194 0.57 -8.68 -24.07
CA ASN A 194 0.46 -8.63 -25.54
C ASN A 194 1.23 -7.44 -26.16
N THR A 195 1.99 -6.69 -25.36
CA THR A 195 2.79 -5.54 -25.81
C THR A 195 4.12 -5.98 -26.42
N VAL A 196 4.78 -5.11 -27.18
CA VAL A 196 6.13 -5.36 -27.73
C VAL A 196 7.06 -4.24 -27.23
N PRO A 197 8.05 -4.58 -26.36
CA PRO A 197 8.30 -5.88 -25.73
C PRO A 197 7.15 -6.27 -24.78
N PRO A 198 6.93 -7.57 -24.54
CA PRO A 198 5.81 -8.01 -23.73
C PRO A 198 6.00 -7.56 -22.27
N ARG A 199 5.03 -6.79 -21.74
CA ARG A 199 4.95 -6.47 -20.31
C ARG A 199 3.95 -7.41 -19.66
N PRO A 200 4.33 -8.08 -18.56
CA PRO A 200 3.40 -8.92 -17.81
C PRO A 200 2.18 -8.10 -17.36
N ARG A 201 1.00 -8.67 -17.53
CA ARG A 201 -0.26 -8.08 -17.05
C ARG A 201 -0.46 -8.46 -15.59
N PRO A 202 -0.40 -7.53 -14.66
CA PRO A 202 -0.59 -7.82 -13.23
C PRO A 202 -1.94 -8.52 -12.99
N TRP A 203 -1.92 -9.53 -12.10
CA TRP A 203 -3.12 -10.28 -11.73
C TRP A 203 -3.45 -10.10 -10.25
N LEU A 204 -2.76 -10.81 -9.34
CA LEU A 204 -2.99 -10.75 -7.90
C LEU A 204 -1.72 -11.18 -7.14
N THR A 205 -1.75 -11.14 -5.81
CA THR A 205 -0.62 -11.58 -4.98
C THR A 205 -0.79 -13.04 -4.53
N GLY A 206 0.33 -13.76 -4.46
CA GLY A 206 0.40 -15.12 -3.95
C GLY A 206 1.35 -15.21 -2.76
N ALA A 207 0.86 -15.69 -1.61
CA ALA A 207 1.68 -15.99 -0.44
C ALA A 207 2.20 -17.43 -0.52
N LEU A 208 3.52 -17.59 -0.53
CA LEU A 208 4.17 -18.90 -0.58
C LEU A 208 4.17 -19.52 0.82
N ILE A 209 3.32 -20.50 1.03
CA ILE A 209 3.22 -21.26 2.28
C ILE A 209 3.42 -22.75 1.97
N GLY A 210 4.44 -23.33 2.54
CA GLY A 210 4.86 -24.67 2.14
C GLY A 210 5.30 -24.69 0.67
N SER A 211 4.65 -25.51 -0.15
CA SER A 211 4.89 -25.63 -1.59
C SER A 211 3.79 -25.00 -2.46
N GLU A 212 2.86 -24.22 -1.86
CA GLU A 212 1.70 -23.66 -2.54
C GLU A 212 1.67 -22.14 -2.45
N LEU A 213 1.08 -21.49 -3.46
CA LEU A 213 0.77 -20.06 -3.46
C LEU A 213 -0.69 -19.85 -3.11
N TYR A 214 -0.97 -19.29 -1.93
CA TYR A 214 -2.29 -18.86 -1.49
C TYR A 214 -2.62 -17.48 -2.05
N LEU A 215 -3.79 -17.31 -2.65
CA LEU A 215 -4.11 -16.19 -3.54
C LEU A 215 -4.90 -15.07 -2.84
N PHE A 216 -4.38 -13.84 -2.96
CA PHE A 216 -4.97 -12.63 -2.37
C PHE A 216 -5.09 -11.54 -3.45
N ASP A 217 -6.30 -11.04 -3.69
CA ASP A 217 -6.54 -10.02 -4.69
C ASP A 217 -6.77 -8.64 -4.05
N CYS A 218 -5.75 -7.78 -4.09
CA CYS A 218 -5.80 -6.44 -3.51
C CYS A 218 -6.77 -5.48 -4.23
N GLU A 219 -7.14 -5.76 -5.47
CA GLU A 219 -8.15 -4.99 -6.21
C GLU A 219 -9.57 -5.39 -5.78
N LEU A 220 -9.83 -6.69 -5.63
CA LEU A 220 -11.07 -7.17 -5.04
C LEU A 220 -11.19 -6.81 -3.55
N GLY A 221 -10.06 -6.71 -2.84
CA GLY A 221 -10.03 -6.61 -1.38
C GLY A 221 -10.46 -7.90 -0.68
N LEU A 222 -10.23 -9.04 -1.33
CA LEU A 222 -10.58 -10.39 -0.85
C LEU A 222 -9.46 -11.38 -1.20
N PRO A 223 -9.18 -12.37 -0.33
CA PRO A 223 -8.52 -13.58 -0.79
C PRO A 223 -9.43 -14.29 -1.79
N ILE A 224 -8.86 -15.02 -2.73
CA ILE A 224 -9.65 -15.85 -3.65
C ILE A 224 -10.26 -16.99 -2.83
N PRO A 225 -11.60 -17.13 -2.83
CA PRO A 225 -12.26 -18.19 -2.06
C PRO A 225 -11.85 -19.58 -2.56
N GLY A 226 -11.58 -20.48 -1.62
CA GLY A 226 -11.27 -21.85 -1.92
C GLY A 226 -12.49 -22.66 -2.40
N PRO A 227 -12.31 -23.98 -2.61
CA PRO A 227 -13.39 -24.86 -2.99
C PRO A 227 -14.60 -24.73 -2.05
N LYS A 228 -15.82 -24.68 -2.61
CA LYS A 228 -17.08 -24.45 -1.90
C LYS A 228 -17.19 -23.08 -1.22
N GLY A 229 -16.35 -22.12 -1.55
CA GLY A 229 -16.31 -20.80 -0.95
C GLY A 229 -15.67 -20.75 0.44
N GLU A 230 -14.96 -21.81 0.85
CA GLU A 230 -14.31 -21.92 2.14
C GLU A 230 -12.80 -21.61 2.04
N GLY A 231 -12.29 -20.83 2.96
CA GLY A 231 -10.86 -20.53 3.08
C GLY A 231 -10.28 -19.75 1.92
N ILE A 232 -9.00 -19.99 1.62
CA ILE A 232 -8.20 -19.28 0.62
C ILE A 232 -7.74 -20.29 -0.44
N ALA A 233 -8.06 -20.04 -1.70
CA ALA A 233 -7.63 -20.90 -2.80
C ALA A 233 -6.12 -20.85 -3.00
N THR A 234 -5.53 -22.00 -3.34
CA THR A 234 -4.16 -22.04 -3.87
C THR A 234 -4.15 -21.89 -5.39
N LEU A 235 -2.98 -21.51 -5.93
CA LEU A 235 -2.81 -21.44 -7.38
C LEU A 235 -3.11 -22.79 -8.05
N SER A 236 -2.65 -23.90 -7.48
CA SER A 236 -2.91 -25.25 -7.99
C SER A 236 -4.41 -25.54 -8.06
N GLN A 237 -5.17 -25.19 -7.02
CA GLN A 237 -6.63 -25.36 -7.00
C GLN A 237 -7.32 -24.55 -8.09
N VAL A 238 -6.92 -23.30 -8.27
CA VAL A 238 -7.50 -22.42 -9.31
C VAL A 238 -7.21 -22.97 -10.71
N LEU A 239 -6.02 -23.52 -10.95
CA LEU A 239 -5.67 -24.11 -12.24
C LEU A 239 -6.43 -25.41 -12.53
N ASP A 240 -6.78 -26.18 -11.50
CA ASP A 240 -7.50 -27.44 -11.65
C ASP A 240 -9.03 -27.24 -11.74
N SER A 241 -9.56 -26.12 -11.25
CA SER A 241 -11.00 -25.90 -11.03
C SER A 241 -11.48 -24.59 -11.66
N PRO A 242 -11.86 -24.60 -12.97
CA PRO A 242 -12.38 -23.40 -13.64
C PRO A 242 -13.56 -22.74 -12.92
N GLU A 243 -14.32 -23.51 -12.16
CA GLU A 243 -15.45 -23.03 -11.37
C GLU A 243 -15.04 -22.05 -10.28
N LEU A 244 -13.80 -22.09 -9.76
CA LEU A 244 -13.34 -21.12 -8.77
C LEU A 244 -13.27 -19.70 -9.37
N ILE A 245 -12.76 -19.59 -10.59
CA ILE A 245 -12.76 -18.29 -11.31
C ILE A 245 -14.19 -17.89 -11.73
N ALA A 246 -14.99 -18.84 -12.20
CA ALA A 246 -16.39 -18.55 -12.57
C ALA A 246 -17.22 -18.09 -11.37
N ALA A 247 -16.95 -18.60 -10.17
CA ALA A 247 -17.62 -18.19 -8.93
C ALA A 247 -17.37 -16.73 -8.55
N LEU A 248 -16.29 -16.12 -9.05
CA LEU A 248 -15.98 -14.70 -8.83
C LEU A 248 -16.88 -13.76 -9.64
N ALA A 249 -17.69 -14.26 -10.59
CA ALA A 249 -18.62 -13.42 -11.35
C ALA A 249 -19.68 -12.79 -10.44
N VAL A 250 -20.00 -11.52 -10.69
CA VAL A 250 -20.97 -10.72 -9.91
C VAL A 250 -21.88 -9.96 -10.86
N ASP A 251 -23.19 -10.01 -10.64
CA ASP A 251 -24.22 -9.25 -11.37
C ASP A 251 -24.10 -9.38 -12.91
N GLY A 252 -23.73 -10.58 -13.39
CA GLY A 252 -23.52 -10.85 -14.81
C GLY A 252 -22.18 -10.38 -15.36
N GLN A 253 -21.37 -9.69 -14.56
CA GLN A 253 -20.02 -9.30 -14.91
C GLN A 253 -19.05 -10.42 -14.56
N GLN A 254 -18.22 -10.81 -15.52
CA GLN A 254 -17.18 -11.82 -15.31
C GLN A 254 -15.97 -11.21 -14.58
N TYR A 255 -15.23 -12.05 -13.85
CA TYR A 255 -13.95 -11.66 -13.32
C TYR A 255 -12.98 -11.25 -14.44
N ARG A 256 -12.09 -10.32 -14.16
CA ARG A 256 -11.19 -9.69 -15.15
C ARG A 256 -10.30 -10.64 -15.96
N PHE A 257 -10.06 -11.86 -15.47
CA PHE A 257 -9.32 -12.90 -16.16
C PHE A 257 -10.16 -14.18 -16.23
N ALA A 258 -10.30 -14.74 -17.43
CA ALA A 258 -10.92 -16.03 -17.62
C ALA A 258 -9.91 -17.15 -17.30
N HIS A 259 -10.40 -18.30 -16.88
CA HIS A 259 -9.56 -19.43 -16.48
C HIS A 259 -8.59 -19.90 -17.59
N ASP A 260 -9.01 -19.87 -18.85
CA ASP A 260 -8.20 -20.27 -20.01
C ASP A 260 -7.03 -19.34 -20.28
N GLN A 261 -7.04 -18.13 -19.72
CA GLN A 261 -5.94 -17.15 -19.75
C GLN A 261 -4.88 -17.42 -18.67
N LEU A 262 -5.17 -18.25 -17.66
CA LEU A 262 -4.24 -18.57 -16.55
C LEU A 262 -3.18 -19.58 -16.99
N LYS A 263 -2.38 -19.18 -17.96
CA LYS A 263 -1.28 -19.98 -18.51
C LYS A 263 0.01 -19.17 -18.46
N GLU A 264 1.13 -19.88 -18.28
CA GLU A 264 2.45 -19.24 -18.25
C GLU A 264 2.55 -18.09 -17.25
N ILE A 265 2.03 -18.32 -16.03
CA ILE A 265 2.00 -17.31 -14.97
C ILE A 265 3.43 -16.93 -14.59
N VAL A 266 3.70 -15.62 -14.57
CA VAL A 266 4.98 -15.06 -14.18
C VAL A 266 4.88 -14.52 -12.76
N ALA A 267 5.83 -14.89 -11.89
CA ALA A 267 5.98 -14.30 -10.58
C ALA A 267 6.87 -13.04 -10.66
N LEU A 268 6.32 -11.92 -10.25
CA LEU A 268 7.03 -10.64 -10.17
C LEU A 268 7.51 -10.45 -8.74
N LEU A 269 8.82 -10.35 -8.55
CA LEU A 269 9.47 -10.21 -7.26
C LEU A 269 9.68 -8.71 -6.95
N ASP A 270 9.00 -8.22 -5.92
CA ASP A 270 9.12 -6.82 -5.48
C ASP A 270 10.41 -6.63 -4.68
N VAL A 271 11.37 -5.94 -5.26
CA VAL A 271 12.61 -5.52 -4.59
C VAL A 271 13.02 -4.14 -5.10
N THR A 272 13.68 -3.38 -4.24
CA THR A 272 14.30 -2.09 -4.57
C THR A 272 15.82 -2.24 -4.68
N PRO A 273 16.55 -1.26 -5.26
CA PRO A 273 18.01 -1.26 -5.24
C PRO A 273 18.60 -1.39 -3.83
N ALA A 274 17.96 -0.79 -2.82
CA ALA A 274 18.40 -0.90 -1.43
C ALA A 274 18.33 -2.35 -0.92
N ASN A 275 17.26 -3.10 -1.26
CA ASN A 275 17.10 -4.49 -0.85
C ASN A 275 18.17 -5.43 -1.45
N LEU A 276 18.83 -5.03 -2.53
CA LEU A 276 19.85 -5.83 -3.22
C LEU A 276 21.27 -5.52 -2.75
N SER A 277 21.49 -4.50 -1.91
CA SER A 277 22.83 -3.99 -1.64
C SER A 277 23.55 -4.71 -0.49
N GLN A 278 24.87 -4.94 -0.66
CA GLN A 278 25.71 -5.57 0.36
C GLN A 278 25.77 -4.76 1.67
N ARG A 279 25.79 -3.43 1.57
CA ARG A 279 25.80 -2.56 2.76
C ARG A 279 24.57 -2.74 3.63
N MET A 280 23.39 -2.93 3.00
CA MET A 280 22.13 -3.21 3.72
C MET A 280 22.16 -4.59 4.38
N GLN A 281 22.72 -5.61 3.70
CA GLN A 281 22.95 -6.94 4.31
C GLN A 281 23.82 -6.84 5.56
N ARG A 282 24.85 -5.98 5.50
CA ARG A 282 25.74 -5.77 6.64
C ARG A 282 25.01 -5.12 7.83
N VAL A 283 24.15 -4.14 7.60
CA VAL A 283 23.31 -3.56 8.66
C VAL A 283 22.37 -4.61 9.21
N GLN A 284 21.62 -5.29 8.35
CA GLN A 284 20.64 -6.31 8.76
C GLN A 284 21.27 -7.38 9.66
N ALA A 285 22.47 -7.85 9.33
CA ALA A 285 23.19 -8.85 10.11
C ALA A 285 23.54 -8.38 11.55
N ASN A 286 23.49 -7.08 11.81
CA ASN A 286 23.74 -6.51 13.14
C ASN A 286 22.45 -6.12 13.90
N LEU A 287 21.29 -6.30 13.29
CA LEU A 287 19.98 -6.04 13.92
C LEU A 287 19.47 -7.34 14.54
N ALA A 288 19.31 -7.36 15.86
CA ALA A 288 18.86 -8.53 16.61
C ALA A 288 17.71 -8.19 17.59
N GLY A 289 17.02 -9.22 18.07
CA GLY A 289 15.92 -9.07 19.02
C GLY A 289 14.80 -8.18 18.48
N GLU A 290 14.35 -7.24 19.28
CA GLU A 290 13.29 -6.29 18.91
C GLU A 290 13.67 -5.34 17.77
N GLN A 291 14.98 -5.18 17.50
CA GLN A 291 15.48 -4.35 16.40
C GLN A 291 15.58 -5.12 15.08
N ARG A 292 15.32 -6.43 15.08
CA ARG A 292 15.37 -7.24 13.87
C ARG A 292 14.44 -6.63 12.81
N THR A 293 15.03 -6.22 11.69
CA THR A 293 14.32 -5.61 10.57
C THR A 293 14.85 -6.24 9.29
N ILE A 294 13.96 -6.62 8.38
CA ILE A 294 14.36 -7.19 7.09
C ILE A 294 14.60 -6.02 6.12
N LEU A 295 15.86 -5.81 5.79
CA LEU A 295 16.31 -4.73 4.90
C LEU A 295 16.63 -5.24 3.50
N THR A 296 16.87 -6.55 3.35
CA THR A 296 17.36 -7.15 2.11
C THR A 296 16.48 -8.30 1.65
N ALA A 297 16.61 -8.64 0.39
CA ALA A 297 15.95 -9.78 -0.24
C ALA A 297 16.97 -10.63 -0.98
N SER A 298 16.66 -11.91 -1.16
CA SER A 298 17.41 -12.87 -2.00
C SER A 298 16.51 -13.32 -3.16
N PRO A 299 16.36 -12.50 -4.21
CA PRO A 299 15.39 -12.77 -5.27
C PRO A 299 15.62 -14.10 -5.98
N SER A 300 16.88 -14.46 -6.26
CA SER A 300 17.18 -15.75 -6.93
C SER A 300 16.74 -16.95 -6.10
N GLN A 301 16.92 -16.92 -4.76
CA GLN A 301 16.45 -18.01 -3.89
C GLN A 301 14.92 -18.06 -3.81
N LEU A 302 14.26 -16.91 -3.83
CA LEU A 302 12.79 -16.84 -3.88
C LEU A 302 12.29 -17.33 -5.23
N ALA A 303 12.93 -16.96 -6.33
CA ALA A 303 12.59 -17.42 -7.68
C ALA A 303 12.61 -18.94 -7.78
N GLU A 304 13.68 -19.60 -7.31
CA GLU A 304 13.79 -21.07 -7.31
C GLU A 304 12.60 -21.73 -6.59
N ARG A 305 12.18 -21.19 -5.44
CA ARG A 305 11.06 -21.74 -4.68
C ARG A 305 9.71 -21.50 -5.35
N VAL A 306 9.52 -20.32 -5.93
CA VAL A 306 8.25 -19.94 -6.58
C VAL A 306 8.10 -20.64 -7.93
N GLU A 307 9.19 -20.80 -8.69
CA GLU A 307 9.21 -21.54 -9.97
C GLU A 307 8.93 -23.05 -9.77
N ALA A 308 9.18 -23.58 -8.56
CA ALA A 308 8.82 -24.95 -8.21
C ALA A 308 7.29 -25.12 -7.98
N VAL A 309 6.54 -24.03 -7.79
CA VAL A 309 5.08 -24.09 -7.64
C VAL A 309 4.44 -24.34 -9.00
N ARG A 310 3.54 -25.32 -9.05
CA ARG A 310 2.80 -25.66 -10.27
C ARG A 310 2.08 -24.44 -10.85
N GLY A 311 2.27 -24.21 -12.15
CA GLY A 311 1.63 -23.12 -12.90
C GLY A 311 2.46 -21.85 -13.01
N VAL A 312 3.51 -21.68 -12.21
CA VAL A 312 4.48 -20.61 -12.37
C VAL A 312 5.48 -21.02 -13.43
N SER A 313 5.55 -20.26 -14.52
CA SER A 313 6.45 -20.53 -15.65
C SER A 313 7.81 -19.86 -15.49
N ASN A 314 7.88 -18.76 -14.78
CA ASN A 314 9.10 -17.97 -14.60
C ASN A 314 8.93 -17.00 -13.43
N ALA A 315 10.05 -16.61 -12.81
CA ALA A 315 10.12 -15.55 -11.81
C ALA A 315 11.13 -14.48 -12.26
N VAL A 316 10.72 -13.23 -12.17
CA VAL A 316 11.55 -12.08 -12.58
C VAL A 316 11.43 -10.95 -11.57
N LEU A 317 12.41 -10.06 -11.53
CA LEU A 317 12.28 -8.84 -10.76
C LEU A 317 11.15 -7.96 -11.34
N TRP A 318 10.29 -7.47 -10.49
CA TRP A 318 9.26 -6.51 -10.90
C TRP A 318 9.91 -5.15 -11.20
N SER A 319 9.65 -4.60 -12.37
CA SER A 319 10.27 -3.32 -12.80
C SER A 319 9.69 -2.10 -12.06
N VAL A 320 8.44 -2.17 -11.60
CA VAL A 320 7.71 -1.05 -10.98
C VAL A 320 8.45 -0.43 -9.79
N PRO A 321 9.05 -1.17 -8.84
CA PRO A 321 9.84 -0.58 -7.76
C PRO A 321 11.01 0.30 -8.25
N PHE A 322 11.64 -0.05 -9.37
CA PHE A 322 12.71 0.73 -9.99
C PHE A 322 12.16 1.93 -10.77
N GLU A 323 11.16 1.70 -11.60
CA GLU A 323 10.49 2.73 -12.39
C GLU A 323 9.86 3.82 -11.50
N SER A 324 9.34 3.45 -10.32
CA SER A 324 8.78 4.40 -9.35
C SER A 324 9.82 5.39 -8.82
N ILE A 325 11.08 5.01 -8.70
CA ILE A 325 12.18 5.92 -8.29
C ILE A 325 12.37 7.00 -9.35
N TRP A 326 12.40 6.62 -10.62
CA TRP A 326 12.47 7.59 -11.72
C TRP A 326 11.25 8.51 -11.75
N PHE A 327 10.06 7.94 -11.58
CA PHE A 327 8.83 8.71 -11.50
C PHE A 327 8.88 9.75 -10.38
N GLN A 328 9.31 9.36 -9.18
CA GLN A 328 9.43 10.29 -8.06
C GLN A 328 10.46 11.40 -8.33
N THR A 329 11.61 11.04 -8.92
CA THR A 329 12.63 12.02 -9.31
C THR A 329 12.09 13.01 -10.33
N ALA A 330 11.39 12.52 -11.32
CA ALA A 330 10.78 13.31 -12.36
C ALA A 330 9.63 14.19 -11.83
N MET A 331 8.80 13.65 -10.93
CA MET A 331 7.73 14.39 -10.26
C MET A 331 8.29 15.52 -9.41
N LYS A 332 9.37 15.29 -8.64
CA LYS A 332 10.04 16.33 -7.87
C LYS A 332 10.44 17.52 -8.75
N LYS A 333 11.08 17.24 -9.88
CA LYS A 333 11.47 18.29 -10.83
C LYS A 333 10.26 19.03 -11.41
N LEU A 334 9.17 18.29 -11.69
CA LEU A 334 7.95 18.89 -12.21
C LEU A 334 7.28 19.81 -11.19
N LEU A 335 7.24 19.43 -9.92
CA LEU A 335 6.71 20.26 -8.83
C LEU A 335 7.51 21.54 -8.63
N GLU A 336 8.82 21.52 -8.92
CA GLU A 336 9.69 22.71 -8.86
C GLU A 336 9.46 23.67 -10.05
N THR A 337 9.06 23.15 -11.20
CA THR A 337 9.02 23.90 -12.46
C THR A 337 7.61 24.25 -12.96
N ASN A 338 6.58 23.53 -12.50
CA ASN A 338 5.18 23.73 -12.93
C ASN A 338 4.28 24.04 -11.73
N ARG A 339 3.84 25.31 -11.64
CA ARG A 339 3.02 25.81 -10.53
C ARG A 339 1.65 25.17 -10.43
N ASP A 340 1.01 24.84 -11.55
CA ASP A 340 -0.34 24.26 -11.56
C ASP A 340 -0.31 22.82 -11.07
N VAL A 341 0.68 22.04 -11.51
CA VAL A 341 0.92 20.68 -11.02
C VAL A 341 1.26 20.70 -9.54
N ALA A 342 2.12 21.63 -9.12
CA ALA A 342 2.47 21.79 -7.70
C ALA A 342 1.25 22.16 -6.85
N ALA A 343 0.41 23.09 -7.31
CA ALA A 343 -0.81 23.48 -6.61
C ALA A 343 -1.76 22.28 -6.44
N GLY A 344 -2.02 21.51 -7.51
CA GLY A 344 -2.85 20.31 -7.44
C GLY A 344 -2.28 19.24 -6.51
N TYR A 345 -0.96 18.99 -6.55
CA TYR A 345 -0.28 18.05 -5.66
C TYR A 345 -0.40 18.47 -4.19
N TYR A 346 -0.06 19.73 -3.87
CA TYR A 346 -0.13 20.22 -2.49
C TYR A 346 -1.58 20.35 -1.99
N GLN A 347 -2.55 20.58 -2.86
CA GLN A 347 -3.95 20.53 -2.50
C GLN A 347 -4.37 19.11 -2.09
N ALA A 348 -3.87 18.09 -2.77
CA ALA A 348 -4.22 16.68 -2.51
C ALA A 348 -3.53 16.11 -1.27
N VAL A 349 -2.24 16.42 -1.07
CA VAL A 349 -1.41 15.75 -0.04
C VAL A 349 -0.68 16.70 0.91
N GLY A 350 -0.79 18.02 0.71
CA GLY A 350 -0.03 19.01 1.48
C GLY A 350 -0.25 18.92 2.99
N ILE A 351 -1.43 18.52 3.43
CA ILE A 351 -1.74 18.33 4.85
C ILE A 351 -0.83 17.28 5.51
N PHE A 352 -0.42 16.25 4.78
CA PHE A 352 0.45 15.18 5.28
C PHE A 352 1.93 15.59 5.33
N LEU A 353 2.30 16.65 4.62
CA LEU A 353 3.66 17.19 4.61
C LEU A 353 3.93 18.12 5.80
N THR A 354 2.90 18.44 6.58
CA THR A 354 3.03 19.24 7.80
C THR A 354 3.48 18.37 8.97
N ARG A 355 4.21 18.95 9.93
CA ARG A 355 4.59 18.28 11.18
C ARG A 355 3.53 18.46 12.27
N GLY A 356 2.26 18.44 11.89
CA GLY A 356 1.13 18.65 12.79
C GLY A 356 0.68 17.38 13.55
N PRO A 357 -0.32 17.55 14.43
CA PRO A 357 -0.89 16.41 15.19
C PRO A 357 -1.43 15.30 14.30
N LEU A 358 -1.99 15.63 13.13
CA LEU A 358 -2.52 14.65 12.17
C LEU A 358 -1.43 13.67 11.70
N THR A 359 -0.30 14.21 11.21
CA THR A 359 0.81 13.39 10.66
C THR A 359 1.47 12.57 11.76
N ARG A 360 1.70 13.17 12.95
CA ARG A 360 2.24 12.42 14.08
C ARG A 360 1.28 11.36 14.59
N GLY A 361 -0.02 11.65 14.63
CA GLY A 361 -1.07 10.69 14.96
C GLY A 361 -1.07 9.51 14.01
N ARG A 362 -0.93 9.75 12.69
CA ARG A 362 -0.83 8.68 11.69
C ARG A 362 0.40 7.79 11.91
N GLN A 363 1.56 8.36 12.21
CA GLN A 363 2.76 7.60 12.51
C GLN A 363 2.59 6.69 13.75
N LEU A 364 1.97 7.19 14.82
CA LEU A 364 1.68 6.38 16.00
C LEU A 364 0.63 5.29 15.71
N HIS A 365 -0.38 5.60 14.91
CA HIS A 365 -1.37 4.62 14.45
C HIS A 365 -0.69 3.46 13.71
N LEU A 366 0.18 3.76 12.75
CA LEU A 366 0.94 2.75 12.02
C LEU A 366 1.85 1.91 12.93
N GLN A 367 2.24 2.42 14.08
CA GLN A 367 2.99 1.69 15.11
C GLN A 367 2.09 0.95 16.12
N GLY A 368 0.76 0.97 15.97
CA GLY A 368 -0.17 0.38 16.93
C GLY A 368 -0.29 1.13 18.26
N LYS A 369 0.19 2.37 18.36
CA LYS A 369 0.19 3.20 19.57
C LYS A 369 -1.05 4.09 19.61
N PHE A 370 -2.20 3.51 19.88
CA PHE A 370 -3.50 4.21 19.81
C PHE A 370 -3.78 5.07 21.03
N GLU A 371 -3.54 4.54 22.23
CA GLU A 371 -3.80 5.21 23.49
C GLU A 371 -2.54 5.90 24.04
N ARG A 372 -2.74 6.71 25.06
CA ARG A 372 -1.66 7.39 25.78
C ARG A 372 -0.72 6.37 26.41
N GLN A 373 0.57 6.46 26.12
CA GLN A 373 1.57 5.51 26.62
C GLN A 373 2.11 5.92 28.01
N GLU A 374 2.40 7.21 28.19
CA GLU A 374 2.96 7.79 29.42
C GLU A 374 2.35 9.17 29.70
N GLU A 375 2.54 9.71 30.90
CA GLU A 375 2.12 11.07 31.25
C GLU A 375 2.78 12.10 30.31
N GLY A 376 1.96 12.84 29.54
CA GLY A 376 2.41 13.84 28.57
C GLY A 376 2.65 13.34 27.14
N GLN A 377 2.54 12.03 26.85
CA GLN A 377 2.67 11.47 25.50
C GLN A 377 1.31 10.96 25.00
N ASP A 378 0.63 11.75 24.19
CA ASP A 378 -0.61 11.33 23.55
C ASP A 378 -0.36 10.18 22.55
N GLY A 379 -1.27 9.20 22.52
CA GLY A 379 -1.37 8.23 21.45
C GLY A 379 -2.03 8.81 20.20
N ALA A 380 -2.18 7.97 19.18
CA ALA A 380 -2.76 8.37 17.89
C ALA A 380 -4.14 9.03 18.05
N LYS A 381 -5.02 8.46 18.89
CA LYS A 381 -6.38 9.00 19.13
C LYS A 381 -6.35 10.40 19.72
N GLY A 382 -5.50 10.66 20.70
CA GLY A 382 -5.34 12.00 21.29
C GLY A 382 -4.89 13.02 20.25
N LEU A 383 -3.90 12.67 19.43
CA LEU A 383 -3.40 13.54 18.35
C LEU A 383 -4.43 13.76 17.24
N TYR A 384 -5.22 12.75 16.89
CA TYR A 384 -6.31 12.93 15.93
C TYR A 384 -7.40 13.86 16.50
N MET A 385 -7.72 13.76 17.79
CA MET A 385 -8.65 14.69 18.43
C MET A 385 -8.12 16.13 18.43
N GLN A 386 -6.82 16.34 18.64
CA GLN A 386 -6.18 17.66 18.50
C GLN A 386 -6.24 18.21 17.07
N ALA A 387 -6.09 17.35 16.05
CA ALA A 387 -6.17 17.75 14.64
C ALA A 387 -7.59 18.12 14.21
N ARG A 388 -8.63 17.78 14.99
CA ARG A 388 -10.04 18.05 14.66
C ARG A 388 -10.46 19.44 15.18
N VAL A 389 -10.14 20.46 14.41
CA VAL A 389 -10.67 21.80 14.69
C VAL A 389 -12.21 21.78 14.69
N PRO A 390 -12.90 22.41 15.65
CA PRO A 390 -14.36 22.53 15.65
C PRO A 390 -14.89 23.18 14.37
N THR A 391 -16.02 22.68 13.83
CA THR A 391 -16.60 23.23 12.57
C THR A 391 -16.85 24.72 12.67
N ALA A 392 -17.46 25.18 13.78
CA ALA A 392 -17.70 26.59 14.01
C ALA A 392 -16.43 27.46 13.97
N ALA A 393 -15.28 26.92 14.42
CA ALA A 393 -14.01 27.63 14.30
C ALA A 393 -13.47 27.61 12.86
N ILE A 394 -13.62 26.49 12.13
CA ILE A 394 -13.23 26.42 10.71
C ILE A 394 -14.00 27.47 9.90
N ASP A 395 -15.33 27.54 10.08
CA ASP A 395 -16.20 28.49 9.35
C ASP A 395 -15.85 29.95 9.63
N GLN A 396 -15.23 30.23 10.77
CA GLN A 396 -14.85 31.58 11.21
C GLN A 396 -13.39 31.95 10.89
N ILE A 397 -12.60 31.08 10.26
CA ILE A 397 -11.19 31.39 9.93
C ILE A 397 -11.08 32.67 9.08
N GLY A 398 -12.00 32.86 8.12
CA GLY A 398 -11.99 34.02 7.22
C GLY A 398 -12.44 35.32 7.86
N THR A 399 -13.16 35.28 9.01
CA THR A 399 -13.91 36.45 9.52
C THR A 399 -13.60 36.83 10.97
N SER A 400 -13.13 35.91 11.80
CA SER A 400 -12.88 36.12 13.24
C SER A 400 -11.39 36.22 13.56
N GLU A 401 -10.94 37.40 13.98
CA GLU A 401 -9.56 37.59 14.45
C GLU A 401 -9.24 36.75 15.70
N GLU A 402 -10.22 36.53 16.56
CA GLU A 402 -10.06 35.68 17.76
C GLU A 402 -9.74 34.26 17.37
N VAL A 403 -10.51 33.68 16.42
CA VAL A 403 -10.28 32.34 15.88
C VAL A 403 -8.94 32.25 15.15
N GLN A 404 -8.61 33.26 14.36
CA GLN A 404 -7.31 33.33 13.66
C GLN A 404 -6.16 33.30 14.65
N LYS A 405 -6.20 34.10 15.73
CA LYS A 405 -5.18 34.09 16.80
C LYS A 405 -5.11 32.75 17.53
N ALA A 406 -6.26 32.15 17.85
CA ALA A 406 -6.33 30.85 18.51
C ALA A 406 -5.71 29.74 17.66
N LEU A 407 -5.78 29.84 16.32
CA LEU A 407 -5.16 28.93 15.37
C LEU A 407 -3.71 29.33 14.98
N GLY A 408 -3.14 30.36 15.62
CA GLY A 408 -1.79 30.85 15.34
C GLY A 408 -1.66 31.61 14.00
N LEU A 409 -2.79 32.04 13.42
CA LEU A 409 -2.82 32.79 12.19
C LEU A 409 -2.69 34.29 12.51
N VAL A 410 -1.47 34.81 12.40
CA VAL A 410 -1.17 36.22 12.63
C VAL A 410 -0.72 36.84 11.33
N ARG A 411 -1.36 37.97 10.94
CA ARG A 411 -0.98 38.74 9.74
C ARG A 411 0.39 39.36 9.94
N GLY A 412 1.28 39.19 8.98
CA GLY A 412 2.60 39.83 8.98
C GLY A 412 2.49 41.35 8.79
N ALA A 413 3.41 42.12 9.39
CA ALA A 413 3.39 43.60 9.34
C ALA A 413 3.37 44.17 7.91
N ASN A 414 3.99 43.48 6.96
CA ASN A 414 4.06 43.90 5.55
C ASN A 414 3.27 42.99 4.61
N GLU A 415 2.35 42.18 5.15
CA GLU A 415 1.56 41.24 4.36
C GLU A 415 0.38 41.95 3.70
N GLY A 416 0.38 42.02 2.36
CA GLY A 416 -0.71 42.60 1.59
C GLY A 416 -2.02 41.81 1.75
N ASP A 417 -3.17 42.49 1.57
CA ASP A 417 -4.50 41.93 1.76
C ASP A 417 -4.71 40.64 0.95
N PHE A 418 -4.31 40.60 -0.32
CA PHE A 418 -4.45 39.44 -1.19
C PHE A 418 -3.70 38.20 -0.66
N VAL A 419 -2.47 38.40 -0.19
CA VAL A 419 -1.64 37.31 0.38
C VAL A 419 -2.27 36.79 1.67
N TRP A 420 -2.74 37.70 2.52
CA TRP A 420 -3.43 37.35 3.76
C TRP A 420 -4.70 36.54 3.51
N GLN A 421 -5.57 37.00 2.60
CA GLN A 421 -6.81 36.31 2.26
C GLN A 421 -6.54 34.89 1.67
N ASN A 422 -5.55 34.77 0.80
CA ASN A 422 -5.14 33.47 0.29
C ASN A 422 -4.62 32.51 1.40
N ARG A 423 -3.88 33.06 2.38
CA ARG A 423 -3.42 32.29 3.52
C ARG A 423 -4.57 31.84 4.41
N LEU A 424 -5.57 32.67 4.65
CA LEU A 424 -6.79 32.32 5.38
C LEU A 424 -7.58 31.22 4.64
N ALA A 425 -7.77 31.34 3.33
CA ALA A 425 -8.44 30.35 2.50
C ALA A 425 -7.70 29.00 2.52
N SER A 426 -6.39 29.02 2.40
CA SER A 426 -5.55 27.80 2.50
C SER A 426 -5.64 27.17 3.89
N SER A 427 -5.63 27.97 4.95
CA SER A 427 -5.76 27.50 6.33
C SER A 427 -7.13 26.87 6.60
N HIS A 428 -8.20 27.47 6.06
CA HIS A 428 -9.55 26.91 6.12
C HIS A 428 -9.61 25.52 5.45
N MET A 429 -9.08 25.42 4.23
CA MET A 429 -9.02 24.15 3.48
C MET A 429 -8.22 23.09 4.25
N LEU A 430 -7.03 23.43 4.75
CA LEU A 430 -6.20 22.49 5.50
C LEU A 430 -6.86 22.04 6.82
N ALA A 431 -7.54 22.95 7.53
CA ALA A 431 -8.27 22.62 8.76
C ALA A 431 -9.44 21.66 8.48
N LEU A 432 -10.17 21.86 7.38
CA LEU A 432 -11.23 20.97 6.94
C LEU A 432 -10.69 19.59 6.55
N GLN A 433 -9.61 19.55 5.78
CA GLN A 433 -8.94 18.29 5.43
C GLN A 433 -8.44 17.57 6.68
N ALA A 434 -7.76 18.27 7.59
CA ALA A 434 -7.28 17.69 8.85
C ALA A 434 -8.43 17.05 9.66
N LYS A 435 -9.57 17.73 9.72
CA LYS A 435 -10.76 17.23 10.39
C LYS A 435 -11.31 15.96 9.71
N GLN A 436 -11.41 15.92 8.39
CA GLN A 436 -11.89 14.75 7.66
C GLN A 436 -10.95 13.54 7.86
N HIS A 437 -9.65 13.72 7.65
CA HIS A 437 -8.66 12.66 7.82
C HIS A 437 -8.62 12.12 9.26
N SER A 438 -8.54 13.01 10.24
CA SER A 438 -8.47 12.61 11.64
C SER A 438 -9.75 11.93 12.11
N THR A 439 -10.92 12.34 11.60
CA THR A 439 -12.21 11.70 11.93
C THR A 439 -12.25 10.25 11.41
N TYR A 440 -11.89 10.04 10.17
CA TYR A 440 -11.81 8.71 9.58
C TYR A 440 -10.78 7.81 10.29
N TRP A 441 -9.59 8.32 10.58
CA TRP A 441 -8.57 7.52 11.26
C TRP A 441 -8.86 7.26 12.74
N LEU A 442 -9.64 8.12 13.39
CA LEU A 442 -10.21 7.81 14.69
C LEU A 442 -11.15 6.60 14.62
N ALA A 443 -12.00 6.56 13.59
CA ALA A 443 -12.88 5.41 13.35
C ALA A 443 -12.09 4.12 13.16
N LEU A 444 -11.04 4.15 12.31
CA LEU A 444 -10.14 3.01 12.13
C LEU A 444 -9.43 2.62 13.43
N SER A 445 -8.98 3.61 14.23
CA SER A 445 -8.35 3.32 15.52
C SER A 445 -9.31 2.59 16.47
N HIS A 446 -10.58 2.94 16.48
CA HIS A 446 -11.59 2.21 17.26
C HIS A 446 -11.77 0.78 16.74
N TYR A 447 -11.79 0.59 15.42
CA TYR A 447 -11.87 -0.74 14.82
C TYR A 447 -10.67 -1.61 15.23
N GLU A 448 -9.43 -1.09 15.05
CA GLU A 448 -8.19 -1.80 15.37
C GLU A 448 -8.06 -2.16 16.86
N MET A 449 -8.69 -1.41 17.73
CA MET A 449 -8.75 -1.66 19.17
C MET A 449 -9.89 -2.61 19.57
N GLY A 450 -10.66 -3.16 18.61
CA GLY A 450 -11.80 -4.02 18.86
C GLY A 450 -13.07 -3.30 19.38
N SER A 451 -13.09 -1.97 19.36
CA SER A 451 -14.26 -1.16 19.77
C SER A 451 -15.20 -0.94 18.58
N HIS A 452 -15.77 -2.04 18.05
CA HIS A 452 -16.48 -2.04 16.78
C HIS A 452 -17.77 -1.19 16.79
N GLU A 453 -18.52 -1.12 17.90
CA GLU A 453 -19.68 -0.25 18.01
C GLU A 453 -19.29 1.24 17.93
N ALA A 454 -18.18 1.60 18.59
CA ALA A 454 -17.65 2.96 18.47
C ALA A 454 -17.17 3.24 17.05
N ALA A 455 -16.52 2.27 16.39
CA ALA A 455 -16.12 2.39 14.99
C ALA A 455 -17.32 2.63 14.07
N VAL A 456 -18.44 1.91 14.25
CA VAL A 456 -19.70 2.11 13.51
C VAL A 456 -20.20 3.56 13.67
N THR A 457 -20.28 4.07 14.90
CA THR A 457 -20.72 5.45 15.16
C THR A 457 -19.80 6.48 14.48
N TRP A 458 -18.48 6.30 14.58
CA TRP A 458 -17.52 7.22 13.97
C TRP A 458 -17.54 7.15 12.43
N LEU A 459 -17.71 5.96 11.85
CA LEU A 459 -17.78 5.78 10.40
C LEU A 459 -19.09 6.34 9.85
N GLN A 460 -20.25 5.98 10.43
CA GLN A 460 -21.53 6.41 9.92
C GLN A 460 -21.77 7.91 10.20
N GLU A 461 -21.91 8.30 11.48
CA GLU A 461 -22.38 9.63 11.84
C GLU A 461 -21.30 10.71 11.63
N ARG A 462 -20.04 10.40 11.94
CA ARG A 462 -18.96 11.40 11.99
C ARG A 462 -18.17 11.49 10.70
N THR A 463 -18.18 10.43 9.87
CA THR A 463 -17.46 10.42 8.60
C THR A 463 -18.43 10.51 7.42
N ILE A 464 -19.34 9.54 7.23
CA ILE A 464 -20.20 9.47 6.05
C ILE A 464 -21.25 10.59 6.09
N ASP A 465 -22.02 10.70 7.17
CA ASP A 465 -23.11 11.67 7.27
C ASP A 465 -22.60 13.11 7.40
N ALA A 466 -21.48 13.31 8.11
CA ALA A 466 -20.89 14.62 8.29
C ALA A 466 -20.13 15.13 7.05
N PHE A 467 -19.65 14.23 6.19
CA PHE A 467 -18.86 14.55 4.99
C PHE A 467 -19.30 13.67 3.81
N PRO A 468 -20.55 13.85 3.27
CA PRO A 468 -21.12 12.95 2.25
C PRO A 468 -20.34 12.95 0.93
N ASP A 469 -19.62 14.03 0.63
CA ASP A 469 -18.72 14.18 -0.52
C ASP A 469 -17.24 14.16 -0.09
N GLY A 470 -16.96 13.73 1.14
CA GLY A 470 -15.61 13.67 1.70
C GLY A 470 -14.77 12.57 1.05
N ARG A 471 -13.46 12.79 1.03
CA ARG A 471 -12.48 11.83 0.45
C ARG A 471 -12.63 10.41 1.01
N TRP A 472 -13.04 10.27 2.27
CA TRP A 472 -13.09 8.98 2.96
C TRP A 472 -14.45 8.28 2.91
N LYS A 473 -15.40 8.80 2.12
CA LYS A 473 -16.74 8.20 2.00
C LYS A 473 -16.68 6.71 1.66
N GLU A 474 -15.91 6.37 0.65
CA GLU A 474 -15.78 4.98 0.14
C GLU A 474 -15.09 4.07 1.15
N GLY A 475 -13.93 4.49 1.67
CA GLY A 475 -13.22 3.75 2.70
C GLY A 475 -14.02 3.61 4.00
N ALA A 476 -14.80 4.64 4.37
CA ALA A 476 -15.67 4.59 5.53
C ALA A 476 -16.85 3.63 5.33
N ARG A 477 -17.47 3.59 4.14
CA ARG A 477 -18.52 2.60 3.81
C ARG A 477 -17.98 1.18 3.89
N TYR A 478 -16.80 0.93 3.29
CA TYR A 478 -16.18 -0.38 3.37
C TYR A 478 -15.91 -0.80 4.82
N ASN A 479 -15.26 0.05 5.62
CA ASN A 479 -14.94 -0.27 7.01
C ASN A 479 -16.17 -0.34 7.93
N LEU A 480 -17.24 0.40 7.63
CA LEU A 480 -18.53 0.28 8.31
C LEU A 480 -19.15 -1.11 8.08
N ALA A 481 -19.16 -1.58 6.84
CA ALA A 481 -19.63 -2.92 6.52
C ALA A 481 -18.76 -3.99 7.20
N ARG A 482 -17.44 -3.82 7.24
CA ARG A 482 -16.52 -4.70 7.99
C ARG A 482 -16.81 -4.71 9.48
N ALA A 483 -17.10 -3.55 10.09
CA ALA A 483 -17.47 -3.47 11.50
C ALA A 483 -18.81 -4.19 11.77
N TYR A 484 -19.78 -4.07 10.88
CA TYR A 484 -21.04 -4.82 10.98
C TYR A 484 -20.84 -6.33 10.85
N GLU A 485 -19.95 -6.80 9.97
CA GLU A 485 -19.61 -8.22 9.90
C GLU A 485 -19.09 -8.77 11.23
N VAL A 486 -18.14 -8.06 11.88
CA VAL A 486 -17.57 -8.47 13.16
C VAL A 486 -18.63 -8.47 14.27
N LEU A 487 -19.61 -7.54 14.20
CA LEU A 487 -20.73 -7.46 15.14
C LEU A 487 -21.86 -8.47 14.84
N GLY A 488 -21.69 -9.33 13.81
CA GLY A 488 -22.72 -10.28 13.39
C GLY A 488 -23.95 -9.66 12.69
N LYS A 489 -23.86 -8.37 12.32
CA LYS A 489 -24.90 -7.63 11.63
C LYS A 489 -24.73 -7.79 10.11
N TYR A 490 -24.91 -9.02 9.65
CA TYR A 490 -24.59 -9.40 8.26
C TYR A 490 -25.53 -8.78 7.23
N GLN A 491 -26.79 -8.51 7.60
CA GLN A 491 -27.74 -7.87 6.69
C GLN A 491 -27.33 -6.42 6.40
N GLU A 492 -26.96 -5.66 7.43
CA GLU A 492 -26.49 -4.28 7.31
C GLU A 492 -25.19 -4.22 6.50
N ALA A 493 -24.27 -5.16 6.73
CA ALA A 493 -23.04 -5.26 5.94
C ALA A 493 -23.33 -5.55 4.47
N HIS A 494 -24.24 -6.50 4.19
CA HIS A 494 -24.65 -6.85 2.84
C HIS A 494 -25.24 -5.66 2.08
N GLU A 495 -26.13 -4.89 2.71
CA GLU A 495 -26.76 -3.71 2.09
C GLU A 495 -25.73 -2.66 1.68
N ILE A 496 -24.72 -2.40 2.53
CA ILE A 496 -23.65 -1.45 2.22
C ILE A 496 -22.78 -1.95 1.06
N TYR A 497 -22.35 -3.22 1.09
CA TYR A 497 -21.53 -3.76 0.01
C TYR A 497 -22.27 -3.82 -1.33
N SER A 498 -23.55 -4.19 -1.33
CA SER A 498 -24.37 -4.28 -2.55
C SER A 498 -24.69 -2.92 -3.19
N ALA A 499 -24.63 -1.84 -2.39
CA ALA A 499 -24.87 -0.48 -2.86
C ALA A 499 -23.59 0.29 -3.18
N ASP A 500 -22.42 -0.38 -3.22
CA ASP A 500 -21.15 0.28 -3.46
C ASP A 500 -20.95 0.60 -4.96
N ASP A 501 -20.45 1.81 -5.22
CA ASP A 501 -20.12 2.34 -6.55
C ASP A 501 -18.67 2.85 -6.66
N SER A 502 -17.84 2.50 -5.66
CA SER A 502 -16.43 2.88 -5.56
C SER A 502 -15.53 2.09 -6.52
N PRO A 503 -14.26 2.44 -6.66
CA PRO A 503 -13.27 1.60 -7.36
C PRO A 503 -13.20 0.16 -6.87
N GLN A 504 -13.63 -0.12 -5.62
CA GLN A 504 -13.69 -1.47 -5.04
C GLN A 504 -15.05 -2.15 -5.20
N ALA A 505 -16.01 -1.54 -5.89
CA ALA A 505 -17.39 -2.02 -6.01
C ALA A 505 -17.51 -3.49 -6.42
N TYR A 506 -16.72 -3.92 -7.42
CA TYR A 506 -16.74 -5.32 -7.86
C TYR A 506 -16.41 -6.29 -6.71
N GLY A 507 -15.34 -6.01 -5.96
CA GLY A 507 -14.96 -6.83 -4.80
C GLY A 507 -15.99 -6.77 -3.67
N ASN A 508 -16.59 -5.60 -3.44
CA ASN A 508 -17.63 -5.41 -2.42
C ASN A 508 -18.92 -6.16 -2.78
N HIS A 509 -19.36 -6.12 -4.02
CA HIS A 509 -20.51 -6.93 -4.51
C HIS A 509 -20.21 -8.43 -4.39
N LEU A 510 -18.97 -8.86 -4.71
CA LEU A 510 -18.56 -10.25 -4.50
C LEU A 510 -18.63 -10.63 -3.02
N ARG A 511 -18.17 -9.75 -2.12
CA ARG A 511 -18.25 -9.98 -0.68
C ARG A 511 -19.69 -10.06 -0.19
N ALA A 512 -20.59 -9.21 -0.70
CA ALA A 512 -22.03 -9.29 -0.41
C ALA A 512 -22.61 -10.66 -0.81
N LYS A 513 -22.28 -11.14 -2.02
CA LYS A 513 -22.68 -12.47 -2.49
C LYS A 513 -22.16 -13.58 -1.57
N LEU A 514 -20.90 -13.52 -1.15
CA LEU A 514 -20.30 -14.50 -0.26
C LEU A 514 -20.92 -14.45 1.15
N LEU A 515 -21.24 -13.28 1.68
CA LEU A 515 -21.93 -13.14 2.96
C LEU A 515 -23.27 -13.88 2.97
N GLN A 516 -24.05 -13.80 1.90
CA GLN A 516 -25.30 -14.56 1.81
C GLN A 516 -25.08 -16.08 1.83
N GLN A 517 -23.95 -16.57 1.34
CA GLN A 517 -23.61 -17.99 1.38
C GLN A 517 -23.14 -18.41 2.78
N TRP A 518 -22.32 -17.60 3.43
CA TRP A 518 -21.78 -17.88 4.75
C TRP A 518 -22.80 -17.78 5.89
N THR A 519 -23.87 -17.02 5.69
CA THR A 519 -24.93 -16.82 6.71
C THR A 519 -26.16 -17.70 6.51
N LYS A 520 -26.19 -18.53 5.46
CA LYS A 520 -27.25 -19.53 5.31
C LYS A 520 -27.09 -20.61 6.40
N PRO A 521 -28.18 -20.94 7.13
CA PRO A 521 -28.17 -21.95 8.17
C PRO A 521 -27.81 -23.35 7.65
#